data_a527de0fabda3905460dba6bfcccefbd
#
_entry.id   a527de0fabda3905460dba6bfcccefbd
#
_cell.length_a   1.000
_cell.length_b   1.000
_cell.length_c   1.000
_cell.angle_alpha   90.00
_cell.angle_beta   90.00
_cell.angle_gamma   90.00
#
_symmetry.space_group_name_H-M   'P 1'
#
loop_
_entity.id
_entity.type
_entity.pdbx_description
1 polymer ?
#
loop_
_entity_poly.entity_id
_entity_poly.type
_entity_poly.pdbx_seq_one_letter_code
_entity_poly.pdbx_strand_id
1 'polypeptide(L)'
;NGKSTFVSVLNEILQKSGLKSCIAGNIGIPVLSLNADEFDIIILELSSFQLELIDEFRADISVLLNVFEDHNERYGSYEVYQKTKTKIFLNQRKSDHAIFDDFYLSEKVLKEINPSPKHVLFKDNEFNDLSNKISQNGIIKKFLPALIKVTDILDVDRNFAINQLKKFKNLNHRIHEVCSKNGVSFINDSKATNPAAANFAASQFKDIYWILGGLSKNNDLTKLNLSNKN
;
A
#
# COMPACT_ATOMS: atom_id res chain seq x y z
N ASN A 1 4.90 -2.04 -0.28
CA ASN A 1 4.44 -1.70 -1.63
C ASN A 1 2.95 -1.34 -1.63
N GLY A 2 2.47 -0.56 -2.63
CA GLY A 2 1.05 -0.24 -2.79
C GLY A 2 0.51 0.93 -1.96
N LYS A 3 1.27 1.52 -1.06
CA LYS A 3 0.83 2.60 -0.15
C LYS A 3 0.11 3.75 -0.87
N SER A 4 0.77 4.37 -1.86
CA SER A 4 0.19 5.53 -2.56
C SER A 4 -1.12 5.18 -3.27
N THR A 5 -1.20 4.00 -3.89
CA THR A 5 -2.44 3.53 -4.51
C THR A 5 -3.53 3.33 -3.46
N PHE A 6 -3.20 2.69 -2.32
CA PHE A 6 -4.12 2.47 -1.21
C PHE A 6 -4.70 3.78 -0.68
N VAL A 7 -3.86 4.75 -0.33
CA VAL A 7 -4.34 6.04 0.23
C VAL A 7 -5.13 6.84 -0.79
N SER A 8 -4.79 6.75 -2.09
CA SER A 8 -5.53 7.44 -3.14
C SER A 8 -6.91 6.84 -3.37
N VAL A 9 -7.01 5.51 -3.40
CA VAL A 9 -8.28 4.79 -3.51
C VAL A 9 -9.16 5.08 -2.29
N LEU A 10 -8.59 4.97 -1.09
CA LEU A 10 -9.33 5.26 0.15
C LEU A 10 -9.86 6.68 0.16
N ASN A 11 -9.02 7.67 -0.17
CA ASN A 11 -9.43 9.07 -0.22
C ASN A 11 -10.57 9.30 -1.22
N GLU A 12 -10.50 8.70 -2.40
CA GLU A 12 -11.57 8.82 -3.40
C GLU A 12 -12.89 8.22 -2.91
N ILE A 13 -12.84 7.06 -2.22
CA ILE A 13 -14.03 6.43 -1.63
C ILE A 13 -14.63 7.33 -0.56
N LEU A 14 -13.81 7.85 0.36
CA LEU A 14 -14.26 8.69 1.46
C LEU A 14 -14.87 10.00 0.97
N GLN A 15 -14.23 10.69 0.03
CA GLN A 15 -14.76 11.93 -0.55
C GLN A 15 -16.10 11.69 -1.25
N LYS A 16 -16.21 10.60 -2.02
CA LYS A 16 -17.47 10.25 -2.70
C LYS A 16 -18.56 9.74 -1.75
N SER A 17 -18.22 9.29 -0.56
CA SER A 17 -19.19 8.98 0.50
C SER A 17 -19.68 10.21 1.26
N GLY A 18 -19.13 11.40 0.97
CA GLY A 18 -19.51 12.66 1.59
C GLY A 18 -18.60 13.12 2.72
N LEU A 19 -17.55 12.36 3.06
CA LEU A 19 -16.57 12.73 4.08
C LEU A 19 -15.51 13.69 3.51
N LYS A 20 -15.16 14.73 4.25
CA LYS A 20 -14.06 15.61 3.91
C LYS A 20 -12.75 14.93 4.27
N SER A 21 -12.05 14.38 3.28
CA SER A 21 -10.76 13.71 3.50
C SER A 21 -9.67 14.29 2.63
N CYS A 22 -8.42 14.19 3.11
CA CYS A 22 -7.23 14.57 2.36
C CYS A 22 -6.10 13.55 2.53
N ILE A 23 -5.14 13.60 1.60
CA ILE A 23 -3.91 12.80 1.65
C ILE A 23 -2.76 13.70 2.02
N ALA A 24 -1.94 13.25 2.97
CA ALA A 24 -0.76 13.97 3.41
C ALA A 24 0.42 13.04 3.74
N GLY A 25 1.56 13.61 4.05
CA GLY A 25 2.77 12.91 4.47
C GLY A 25 3.77 12.69 3.35
N ASN A 26 4.10 11.44 3.04
CA ASN A 26 5.07 11.10 1.99
C ASN A 26 4.60 11.46 0.57
N ILE A 27 3.29 11.59 0.38
CA ILE A 27 2.63 12.14 -0.81
C ILE A 27 1.50 13.08 -0.38
N GLY A 28 0.98 13.87 -1.31
CA GLY A 28 -0.08 14.84 -1.05
C GLY A 28 0.43 16.10 -0.35
N ILE A 29 -0.29 16.57 0.65
CA ILE A 29 0.00 17.82 1.36
C ILE A 29 1.07 17.56 2.44
N PRO A 30 2.08 18.42 2.62
CA PRO A 30 2.96 18.34 3.78
C PRO A 30 2.17 18.47 5.09
N VAL A 31 2.40 17.56 6.05
CA VAL A 31 1.59 17.46 7.29
C VAL A 31 1.53 18.80 8.05
N LEU A 32 2.66 19.52 8.11
CA LEU A 32 2.75 20.82 8.80
C LEU A 32 2.00 21.96 8.08
N SER A 33 1.57 21.75 6.85
CA SER A 33 0.78 22.73 6.07
C SER A 33 -0.73 22.47 6.16
N LEU A 34 -1.15 21.42 6.88
CA LEU A 34 -2.55 21.07 7.03
C LEU A 34 -3.22 21.93 8.09
N ASN A 35 -4.41 22.43 7.76
CA ASN A 35 -5.38 22.83 8.76
C ASN A 35 -6.28 21.61 9.06
N ALA A 36 -6.01 20.92 10.17
CA ALA A 36 -6.69 19.67 10.50
C ALA A 36 -8.22 19.85 10.69
N ASP A 37 -8.66 21.02 11.13
CA ASP A 37 -10.08 21.31 11.38
C ASP A 37 -10.94 21.36 10.10
N GLU A 38 -10.31 21.39 8.94
CA GLU A 38 -11.01 21.37 7.64
C GLU A 38 -11.45 19.98 7.20
N PHE A 39 -10.95 18.91 7.84
CA PHE A 39 -11.12 17.54 7.41
C PHE A 39 -11.71 16.65 8.49
N ASP A 40 -12.65 15.79 8.10
CA ASP A 40 -13.15 14.71 8.96
C ASP A 40 -12.10 13.60 9.11
N ILE A 41 -11.33 13.34 8.05
CA ILE A 41 -10.32 12.28 7.99
C ILE A 41 -9.06 12.76 7.26
N ILE A 42 -7.92 12.59 7.90
CA ILE A 42 -6.60 12.83 7.32
C ILE A 42 -5.93 11.47 7.07
N ILE A 43 -5.61 11.18 5.81
CA ILE A 43 -4.97 9.93 5.41
C ILE A 43 -3.47 10.20 5.22
N LEU A 44 -2.64 9.60 6.07
CA LEU A 44 -1.19 9.77 6.01
C LEU A 44 -0.51 8.59 5.31
N GLU A 45 0.21 8.87 4.23
CA GLU A 45 1.19 7.92 3.73
C GLU A 45 2.52 8.14 4.46
N LEU A 46 3.05 7.10 5.11
CA LEU A 46 4.32 7.20 5.85
C LEU A 46 5.38 6.27 5.23
N SER A 47 6.59 6.81 5.07
CA SER A 47 7.80 6.04 4.73
C SER A 47 8.44 5.46 5.99
N SER A 48 9.36 4.48 5.83
CA SER A 48 10.17 3.99 6.96
C SER A 48 11.01 5.09 7.59
N PHE A 49 11.53 6.01 6.79
CA PHE A 49 12.33 7.14 7.27
C PHE A 49 11.53 8.06 8.21
N GLN A 50 10.26 8.30 7.90
CA GLN A 50 9.38 9.08 8.78
C GLN A 50 9.01 8.29 10.04
N LEU A 51 8.77 6.96 9.90
CA LEU A 51 8.46 6.09 11.04
C LEU A 51 9.63 5.96 12.03
N GLU A 52 10.88 6.09 11.59
CA GLU A 52 12.04 6.12 12.50
C GLU A 52 11.94 7.25 13.52
N LEU A 53 11.39 8.39 13.11
CA LEU A 53 11.33 9.62 13.87
C LEU A 53 10.05 9.78 14.69
N ILE A 54 9.18 8.77 14.70
CA ILE A 54 7.95 8.82 15.51
C ILE A 54 8.31 8.79 16.99
N ASP A 55 7.77 9.75 17.72
CA ASP A 55 7.79 9.86 19.18
C ASP A 55 6.34 9.79 19.71
N GLU A 56 5.56 10.86 19.63
CA GLU A 56 4.20 10.95 20.16
C GLU A 56 3.10 10.67 19.11
N PHE A 57 3.46 10.58 17.83
CA PHE A 57 2.47 10.38 16.76
C PHE A 57 1.60 9.16 17.04
N ARG A 58 0.30 9.35 16.96
CA ARG A 58 -0.72 8.31 17.08
C ARG A 58 -1.73 8.41 15.93
N ALA A 59 -2.08 7.30 15.35
CA ALA A 59 -3.18 7.20 14.39
C ALA A 59 -4.32 6.35 14.96
N ASP A 60 -5.57 6.76 14.71
CA ASP A 60 -6.75 6.00 15.14
C ASP A 60 -6.87 4.68 14.37
N ILE A 61 -6.48 4.70 13.09
CA ILE A 61 -6.40 3.52 12.23
C ILE A 61 -5.02 3.49 11.58
N SER A 62 -4.23 2.46 11.84
CA SER A 62 -2.95 2.22 11.18
C SER A 62 -3.02 1.00 10.28
N VAL A 63 -2.45 1.09 9.07
CA VAL A 63 -2.45 0.00 8.09
C VAL A 63 -1.03 -0.31 7.66
N LEU A 64 -0.58 -1.53 7.88
CA LEU A 64 0.66 -2.07 7.35
C LEU A 64 0.34 -3.11 6.26
N LEU A 65 0.38 -2.67 5.00
CA LEU A 65 -0.05 -3.51 3.86
C LEU A 65 0.86 -4.72 3.64
N ASN A 66 2.17 -4.50 3.68
CA ASN A 66 3.18 -5.52 3.47
C ASN A 66 4.56 -4.98 3.82
N VAL A 67 5.50 -5.89 4.05
CA VAL A 67 6.93 -5.57 4.20
C VAL A 67 7.71 -6.49 3.26
N PHE A 68 8.40 -5.94 2.29
CA PHE A 68 9.37 -6.62 1.44
C PHE A 68 10.75 -6.05 1.71
N GLU A 69 11.76 -6.86 1.57
CA GLU A 69 13.13 -6.45 1.73
C GLU A 69 13.46 -5.23 0.84
N ASP A 70 13.87 -4.15 1.45
CA ASP A 70 14.28 -2.90 0.80
C ASP A 70 15.16 -2.11 1.78
N HIS A 71 15.95 -1.16 1.28
CA HIS A 71 16.78 -0.26 2.10
C HIS A 71 17.76 -0.97 3.05
N ASN A 72 18.32 -2.12 2.67
CA ASN A 72 19.26 -2.88 3.51
C ASN A 72 20.51 -2.07 3.85
N GLU A 73 20.93 -1.16 2.98
CA GLU A 73 22.04 -0.24 3.19
C GLU A 73 21.83 0.67 4.41
N ARG A 74 20.57 0.98 4.76
CA ARG A 74 20.23 1.79 5.92
C ARG A 74 19.95 0.99 7.17
N TYR A 75 19.18 -0.08 7.03
CA TYR A 75 18.65 -0.82 8.18
C TYR A 75 19.55 -1.99 8.62
N GLY A 76 20.51 -2.37 7.78
CA GLY A 76 21.46 -3.47 8.06
C GLY A 76 20.83 -4.86 8.09
N SER A 77 19.53 -4.99 8.44
CA SER A 77 18.80 -6.25 8.39
C SER A 77 17.31 -6.07 8.09
N TYR A 78 16.72 -7.13 7.55
CA TYR A 78 15.28 -7.17 7.28
C TYR A 78 14.44 -7.07 8.56
N GLU A 79 14.91 -7.67 9.68
CA GLU A 79 14.22 -7.58 10.97
C GLU A 79 14.16 -6.14 11.48
N VAL A 80 15.25 -5.38 11.41
CA VAL A 80 15.29 -3.97 11.81
C VAL A 80 14.34 -3.15 10.94
N TYR A 81 14.27 -3.45 9.63
CA TYR A 81 13.33 -2.80 8.73
C TYR A 81 11.87 -3.11 9.10
N GLN A 82 11.55 -4.39 9.42
CA GLN A 82 10.22 -4.76 9.90
C GLN A 82 9.85 -4.00 11.18
N LYS A 83 10.74 -3.99 12.19
CA LYS A 83 10.53 -3.24 13.44
C LYS A 83 10.30 -1.75 13.21
N THR A 84 11.05 -1.15 12.28
CA THR A 84 10.82 0.25 11.92
C THR A 84 9.42 0.46 11.33
N LYS A 85 8.95 -0.47 10.50
CA LYS A 85 7.59 -0.38 9.92
C LYS A 85 6.49 -0.53 10.96
N THR A 86 6.68 -1.39 11.95
CA THR A 86 5.69 -1.62 13.01
C THR A 86 5.60 -0.48 14.03
N LYS A 87 6.54 0.48 14.02
CA LYS A 87 6.40 1.71 14.81
C LYS A 87 5.13 2.50 14.51
N ILE A 88 4.49 2.29 13.36
CA ILE A 88 3.19 2.90 13.04
C ILE A 88 2.11 2.57 14.08
N PHE A 89 2.28 1.49 14.85
CA PHE A 89 1.37 1.04 15.90
C PHE A 89 1.79 1.51 17.31
N LEU A 90 2.98 2.14 17.45
CA LEU A 90 3.67 2.34 18.73
C LEU A 90 2.79 3.00 19.80
N ASN A 91 2.12 4.10 19.47
CA ASN A 91 1.36 4.93 20.42
C ASN A 91 -0.15 4.67 20.37
N GLN A 92 -0.59 3.64 19.65
CA GLN A 92 -2.00 3.29 19.56
C GLN A 92 -2.56 2.81 20.91
N ARG A 93 -3.85 3.04 21.14
CA ARG A 93 -4.59 2.73 22.38
C ARG A 93 -5.69 1.69 22.08
N LYS A 94 -6.40 1.24 23.11
CA LYS A 94 -7.49 0.25 23.02
C LYS A 94 -8.65 0.65 22.08
N SER A 95 -8.85 1.96 21.86
CA SER A 95 -9.85 2.46 20.91
C SER A 95 -9.43 2.33 19.47
N ASP A 96 -8.12 2.23 19.21
CA ASP A 96 -7.55 2.32 17.89
C ASP A 96 -7.47 0.96 17.18
N HIS A 97 -7.22 0.98 15.89
CA HIS A 97 -7.16 -0.23 15.07
C HIS A 97 -5.79 -0.36 14.40
N ALA A 98 -5.14 -1.50 14.61
CA ALA A 98 -3.91 -1.92 13.92
C ALA A 98 -4.26 -2.98 12.89
N ILE A 99 -4.20 -2.62 11.60
CA ILE A 99 -4.56 -3.49 10.48
C ILE A 99 -3.29 -3.97 9.79
N PHE A 100 -3.05 -5.28 9.73
CA PHE A 100 -1.85 -5.83 9.10
C PHE A 100 -2.03 -7.29 8.68
N ASP A 101 -1.16 -7.77 7.78
CA ASP A 101 -0.99 -9.18 7.48
C ASP A 101 0.25 -9.69 8.22
N ASP A 102 0.06 -10.64 9.14
CA ASP A 102 1.12 -11.23 9.94
C ASP A 102 2.14 -12.06 9.12
N PHE A 103 1.76 -12.48 7.90
CA PHE A 103 2.64 -13.21 6.99
C PHE A 103 3.94 -12.46 6.67
N TYR A 104 3.90 -11.13 6.64
CA TYR A 104 5.05 -10.29 6.31
C TYR A 104 5.97 -9.98 7.50
N LEU A 105 5.65 -10.46 8.69
CA LEU A 105 6.39 -10.14 9.92
C LEU A 105 6.97 -11.40 10.54
N SER A 106 8.19 -11.31 11.07
CA SER A 106 8.78 -12.41 11.83
C SER A 106 8.10 -12.58 13.20
N GLU A 107 8.10 -13.80 13.76
CA GLU A 107 7.53 -14.06 15.08
C GLU A 107 8.09 -13.14 16.17
N LYS A 108 9.37 -12.78 16.08
CA LYS A 108 10.02 -11.87 17.01
C LYS A 108 9.43 -10.47 16.92
N VAL A 109 9.23 -9.96 15.70
CA VAL A 109 8.62 -8.65 15.47
C VAL A 109 7.16 -8.64 15.89
N LEU A 110 6.41 -9.72 15.61
CA LEU A 110 5.01 -9.85 16.04
C LEU A 110 4.84 -9.75 17.55
N LYS A 111 5.77 -10.35 18.35
CA LYS A 111 5.75 -10.27 19.82
C LYS A 111 6.05 -8.87 20.37
N GLU A 112 6.70 -8.03 19.58
CA GLU A 112 7.06 -6.66 19.95
C GLU A 112 6.03 -5.60 19.51
N ILE A 113 5.02 -5.99 18.72
CA ILE A 113 3.94 -5.06 18.33
C ILE A 113 3.15 -4.64 19.57
N ASN A 114 2.85 -3.34 19.65
CA ASN A 114 1.99 -2.80 20.70
C ASN A 114 0.69 -3.62 20.81
N PRO A 115 0.41 -4.25 21.95
CA PRO A 115 -0.78 -5.09 22.11
C PRO A 115 -2.07 -4.29 22.42
N SER A 116 -1.95 -2.98 22.62
CA SER A 116 -3.07 -2.14 23.08
C SER A 116 -4.19 -1.97 22.07
N PRO A 117 -3.93 -1.69 20.76
CA PRO A 117 -4.99 -1.48 19.79
C PRO A 117 -5.75 -2.76 19.47
N LYS A 118 -6.91 -2.62 18.84
CA LYS A 118 -7.61 -3.76 18.23
C LYS A 118 -6.81 -4.24 17.02
N HIS A 119 -6.21 -5.41 17.11
CA HIS A 119 -5.51 -6.04 15.99
C HIS A 119 -6.53 -6.61 15.00
N VAL A 120 -6.47 -6.14 13.77
CA VAL A 120 -7.34 -6.58 12.67
C VAL A 120 -6.45 -7.22 11.59
N LEU A 121 -6.35 -8.53 11.60
CA LEU A 121 -5.58 -9.26 10.59
C LEU A 121 -6.34 -9.34 9.28
N PHE A 122 -5.62 -9.31 8.18
CA PHE A 122 -6.14 -9.63 6.85
C PHE A 122 -5.21 -10.59 6.12
N LYS A 123 -5.71 -11.23 5.09
CA LYS A 123 -4.96 -12.12 4.21
C LYS A 123 -5.19 -11.73 2.75
N ASP A 124 -4.16 -11.82 1.93
CA ASP A 124 -4.22 -11.47 0.51
C ASP A 124 -5.34 -12.19 -0.26
N ASN A 125 -5.71 -13.41 0.17
CA ASN A 125 -6.76 -14.21 -0.46
C ASN A 125 -8.16 -14.02 0.16
N GLU A 126 -8.28 -13.24 1.22
CA GLU A 126 -9.57 -12.84 1.77
C GLU A 126 -10.35 -12.06 0.68
N PHE A 127 -11.60 -12.39 0.46
CA PHE A 127 -12.43 -11.77 -0.59
C PHE A 127 -12.03 -12.10 -2.05
N ASN A 128 -11.45 -13.26 -2.34
CA ASN A 128 -11.08 -13.66 -3.70
C ASN A 128 -12.23 -13.55 -4.71
N ASP A 129 -13.44 -13.97 -4.36
CA ASP A 129 -14.62 -13.86 -5.22
C ASP A 129 -14.97 -12.42 -5.56
N LEU A 130 -14.77 -11.51 -4.60
CA LEU A 130 -14.98 -10.09 -4.77
C LEU A 130 -13.86 -9.48 -5.62
N SER A 131 -12.61 -9.86 -5.35
CA SER A 131 -11.44 -9.37 -6.09
C SER A 131 -11.55 -9.68 -7.58
N ASN A 132 -12.07 -10.84 -7.95
CA ASN A 132 -12.29 -11.23 -9.35
C ASN A 132 -13.37 -10.41 -10.06
N LYS A 133 -14.33 -9.86 -9.30
CA LYS A 133 -15.43 -9.01 -9.81
C LYS A 133 -15.05 -7.53 -9.90
N ILE A 134 -14.04 -7.08 -9.13
CA ILE A 134 -13.74 -5.65 -8.98
C ILE A 134 -12.82 -5.15 -10.06
N SER A 135 -11.77 -5.88 -10.43
CA SER A 135 -10.74 -5.30 -11.27
C SER A 135 -9.94 -6.35 -12.04
N GLN A 136 -9.63 -6.00 -13.29
CA GLN A 136 -8.49 -6.58 -14.01
C GLN A 136 -7.15 -6.09 -13.41
N ASN A 137 -7.19 -5.14 -12.48
CA ASN A 137 -6.05 -4.49 -11.88
C ASN A 137 -5.56 -5.25 -10.65
N GLY A 138 -4.50 -6.04 -10.82
CA GLY A 138 -3.95 -6.87 -9.75
C GLY A 138 -3.44 -6.10 -8.53
N ILE A 139 -3.12 -4.79 -8.62
CA ILE A 139 -2.68 -3.99 -7.47
C ILE A 139 -3.79 -3.87 -6.44
N ILE A 140 -5.01 -3.56 -6.88
CA ILE A 140 -6.17 -3.41 -5.97
C ILE A 140 -6.46 -4.72 -5.26
N LYS A 141 -6.35 -5.86 -5.96
CA LYS A 141 -6.60 -7.18 -5.39
C LYS A 141 -5.77 -7.44 -4.13
N LYS A 142 -4.49 -7.07 -4.12
CA LYS A 142 -3.58 -7.32 -2.99
C LYS A 142 -3.91 -6.56 -1.72
N PHE A 143 -4.46 -5.37 -1.82
CA PHE A 143 -4.80 -4.58 -0.63
C PHE A 143 -6.31 -4.46 -0.38
N LEU A 144 -7.13 -5.12 -1.22
CA LEU A 144 -8.58 -5.11 -1.07
C LEU A 144 -9.05 -5.50 0.34
N PRO A 145 -8.51 -6.57 0.98
CA PRO A 145 -8.94 -6.93 2.33
C PRO A 145 -8.69 -5.80 3.34
N ALA A 146 -7.50 -5.21 3.32
CA ALA A 146 -7.19 -4.08 4.21
C ALA A 146 -8.11 -2.88 3.95
N LEU A 147 -8.40 -2.59 2.69
CA LEU A 147 -9.28 -1.48 2.33
C LEU A 147 -10.71 -1.68 2.83
N ILE A 148 -11.28 -2.87 2.64
CA ILE A 148 -12.61 -3.21 3.15
C ILE A 148 -12.66 -3.08 4.68
N LYS A 149 -11.63 -3.56 5.39
CA LYS A 149 -11.57 -3.42 6.85
C LYS A 149 -11.52 -1.94 7.30
N VAL A 150 -10.77 -1.09 6.59
CA VAL A 150 -10.76 0.35 6.88
C VAL A 150 -12.12 0.98 6.62
N THR A 151 -12.75 0.69 5.48
CA THR A 151 -14.07 1.27 5.14
C THR A 151 -15.16 0.79 6.10
N ASP A 152 -15.12 -0.47 6.55
CA ASP A 152 -16.03 -1.01 7.56
C ASP A 152 -15.87 -0.29 8.92
N ILE A 153 -14.62 -0.02 9.36
CA ILE A 153 -14.34 0.73 10.61
C ILE A 153 -14.85 2.17 10.51
N LEU A 154 -14.84 2.75 9.32
CA LEU A 154 -15.31 4.12 9.07
C LEU A 154 -16.80 4.20 8.70
N ASP A 155 -17.56 3.12 8.88
CA ASP A 155 -19.00 3.00 8.57
C ASP A 155 -19.37 3.39 7.12
N VAL A 156 -18.45 3.18 6.17
CA VAL A 156 -18.73 3.37 4.75
C VAL A 156 -19.42 2.13 4.19
N ASP A 157 -20.54 2.31 3.50
CA ASP A 157 -21.27 1.18 2.89
C ASP A 157 -20.35 0.36 1.98
N ARG A 158 -20.28 -0.94 2.22
CA ARG A 158 -19.38 -1.86 1.53
C ARG A 158 -19.69 -1.96 0.04
N ASN A 159 -20.96 -1.98 -0.36
CA ASN A 159 -21.34 -2.05 -1.77
C ASN A 159 -20.95 -0.76 -2.49
N PHE A 160 -21.12 0.38 -1.82
CA PHE A 160 -20.65 1.67 -2.33
C PHE A 160 -19.13 1.65 -2.55
N ALA A 161 -18.34 1.24 -1.54
CA ALA A 161 -16.88 1.16 -1.64
C ALA A 161 -16.44 0.26 -2.81
N ILE A 162 -17.05 -0.93 -2.95
CA ILE A 162 -16.81 -1.87 -4.05
C ILE A 162 -17.11 -1.23 -5.41
N ASN A 163 -18.22 -0.50 -5.52
CA ASN A 163 -18.60 0.16 -6.76
C ASN A 163 -17.63 1.29 -7.16
N GLN A 164 -17.04 1.98 -6.18
CA GLN A 164 -15.97 2.95 -6.46
C GLN A 164 -14.69 2.26 -6.92
N LEU A 165 -14.31 1.15 -6.29
CA LEU A 165 -13.15 0.34 -6.69
C LEU A 165 -13.20 -0.11 -8.15
N LYS A 166 -14.37 -0.50 -8.65
CA LYS A 166 -14.55 -0.89 -10.06
C LYS A 166 -14.26 0.24 -11.04
N LYS A 167 -14.40 1.49 -10.61
CA LYS A 167 -14.21 2.70 -11.43
C LYS A 167 -12.82 3.30 -11.28
N PHE A 168 -12.05 2.86 -10.29
CA PHE A 168 -10.73 3.42 -9.99
C PHE A 168 -9.75 3.15 -11.13
N LYS A 169 -9.09 4.19 -11.59
CA LYS A 169 -8.01 4.12 -12.59
C LYS A 169 -6.66 4.14 -11.88
N ASN A 170 -5.69 3.39 -12.42
CA ASN A 170 -4.34 3.39 -11.90
C ASN A 170 -3.75 4.80 -11.85
N LEU A 171 -2.97 5.03 -10.80
CA LEU A 171 -2.19 6.26 -10.69
C LEU A 171 -1.12 6.31 -11.78
N ASN A 172 -0.74 7.51 -12.19
CA ASN A 172 0.37 7.71 -13.11
C ASN A 172 1.63 6.98 -12.62
N HIS A 173 2.31 6.31 -13.54
CA HIS A 173 3.54 5.56 -13.29
C HIS A 173 3.39 4.33 -12.36
N ARG A 174 2.15 3.79 -12.19
CA ARG A 174 1.86 2.59 -11.39
C ARG A 174 0.99 1.63 -12.20
N ILE A 175 1.62 0.76 -12.98
CA ILE A 175 0.97 -0.11 -13.97
C ILE A 175 -0.03 0.73 -14.80
N HIS A 176 0.40 1.90 -15.21
CA HIS A 176 -0.41 2.89 -15.91
C HIS A 176 -0.33 2.66 -17.42
N GLU A 177 -1.44 2.34 -18.06
CA GLU A 177 -1.50 2.28 -19.51
C GLU A 177 -1.42 3.70 -20.08
N VAL A 178 -0.31 3.99 -20.76
CA VAL A 178 -0.05 5.31 -21.38
C VAL A 178 -0.78 5.43 -22.71
N CYS A 179 -0.71 4.38 -23.51
CA CYS A 179 -1.41 4.30 -24.81
C CYS A 179 -1.45 2.84 -25.30
N SER A 180 -2.28 2.60 -26.30
CA SER A 180 -2.26 1.37 -27.08
C SER A 180 -2.09 1.71 -28.58
N LYS A 181 -1.19 1.01 -29.27
CA LYS A 181 -0.93 1.23 -30.70
C LYS A 181 -0.69 -0.11 -31.40
N ASN A 182 -1.40 -0.37 -32.48
CA ASN A 182 -1.29 -1.58 -33.28
C ASN A 182 -1.40 -2.89 -32.46
N GLY A 183 -2.29 -2.91 -31.45
CA GLY A 183 -2.49 -4.06 -30.58
C GLY A 183 -1.46 -4.20 -29.47
N VAL A 184 -0.49 -3.29 -29.36
CA VAL A 184 0.51 -3.25 -28.27
C VAL A 184 0.14 -2.19 -27.27
N SER A 185 -0.03 -2.58 -25.99
CA SER A 185 -0.23 -1.66 -24.87
C SER A 185 1.11 -1.21 -24.28
N PHE A 186 1.26 0.08 -24.08
CA PHE A 186 2.42 0.70 -23.43
C PHE A 186 2.11 0.99 -21.99
N ILE A 187 2.75 0.26 -21.08
CA ILE A 187 2.51 0.34 -19.64
C ILE A 187 3.68 1.01 -18.95
N ASN A 188 3.39 2.05 -18.17
CA ASN A 188 4.37 2.73 -17.35
C ASN A 188 4.24 2.31 -15.88
N ASP A 189 5.30 1.69 -15.34
CA ASP A 189 5.41 1.32 -13.93
C ASP A 189 6.73 1.81 -13.31
N SER A 190 7.19 2.99 -13.72
CA SER A 190 8.47 3.57 -13.28
C SER A 190 8.56 3.85 -11.77
N LYS A 191 7.45 3.73 -11.03
CA LYS A 191 7.41 3.77 -9.56
C LYS A 191 7.68 2.41 -8.90
N ALA A 192 7.85 1.32 -9.65
CA ALA A 192 8.33 0.04 -9.13
C ALA A 192 9.85 0.12 -8.91
N THR A 193 10.27 0.42 -7.70
CA THR A 193 11.67 0.69 -7.33
C THR A 193 12.35 -0.49 -6.62
N ASN A 194 11.72 -1.66 -6.58
CA ASN A 194 12.30 -2.88 -6.05
C ASN A 194 11.84 -4.11 -6.84
N PRO A 195 12.59 -5.23 -6.78
CA PRO A 195 12.28 -6.44 -7.54
C PRO A 195 10.88 -7.00 -7.28
N ALA A 196 10.38 -6.96 -6.06
CA ALA A 196 9.06 -7.47 -5.73
C ALA A 196 7.94 -6.69 -6.44
N ALA A 197 8.05 -5.35 -6.51
CA ALA A 197 7.09 -4.52 -7.23
C ALA A 197 7.19 -4.77 -8.74
N ALA A 198 8.41 -4.82 -9.30
CA ALA A 198 8.64 -5.04 -10.72
C ALA A 198 8.15 -6.42 -11.18
N ASN A 199 8.45 -7.49 -10.43
CA ASN A 199 7.94 -8.83 -10.70
C ASN A 199 6.41 -8.89 -10.66
N PHE A 200 5.82 -8.22 -9.68
CA PHE A 200 4.36 -8.14 -9.59
C PHE A 200 3.75 -7.48 -10.82
N ALA A 201 4.27 -6.32 -11.24
CA ALA A 201 3.79 -5.63 -12.44
C ALA A 201 3.91 -6.52 -13.67
N ALA A 202 5.08 -7.11 -13.87
CA ALA A 202 5.33 -8.00 -14.99
C ALA A 202 4.42 -9.25 -15.00
N SER A 203 4.02 -9.77 -13.84
CA SER A 203 3.11 -10.92 -13.73
C SER A 203 1.67 -10.65 -14.18
N GLN A 204 1.29 -9.37 -14.32
CA GLN A 204 -0.06 -8.98 -14.76
C GLN A 204 -0.26 -9.11 -16.28
N PHE A 205 0.80 -9.31 -17.03
CA PHE A 205 0.77 -9.32 -18.48
C PHE A 205 1.40 -10.59 -19.04
N LYS A 206 0.95 -10.98 -20.23
CA LYS A 206 1.57 -12.00 -21.09
C LYS A 206 2.37 -11.30 -22.18
N ASP A 207 3.34 -11.99 -22.75
CA ASP A 207 4.10 -11.56 -23.95
C ASP A 207 4.59 -10.09 -23.82
N ILE A 208 5.47 -9.83 -22.85
CA ILE A 208 5.95 -8.48 -22.58
C ILE A 208 7.36 -8.23 -23.15
N TYR A 209 7.54 -7.01 -23.68
CA TYR A 209 8.87 -6.41 -23.84
C TYR A 209 9.14 -5.54 -22.62
N TRP A 210 10.09 -5.98 -21.79
CA TRP A 210 10.32 -5.34 -20.49
C TRP A 210 11.52 -4.40 -20.57
N ILE A 211 11.27 -3.10 -20.49
CA ILE A 211 12.30 -2.08 -20.44
C ILE A 211 12.60 -1.78 -18.98
N LEU A 212 13.80 -2.09 -18.56
CA LEU A 212 14.31 -1.86 -17.20
C LEU A 212 15.47 -0.88 -17.24
N GLY A 213 15.56 -0.01 -16.22
CA GLY A 213 16.65 0.95 -16.12
C GLY A 213 16.65 1.69 -14.78
N GLY A 214 17.72 2.45 -14.55
CA GLY A 214 17.94 3.22 -13.33
C GLY A 214 19.18 2.76 -12.55
N LEU A 215 19.44 3.39 -11.41
CA LEU A 215 20.53 3.00 -10.51
C LEU A 215 20.05 1.82 -9.63
N SER A 216 20.80 0.73 -9.68
CA SER A 216 20.55 -0.41 -8.79
C SER A 216 20.93 -0.04 -7.35
N LYS A 217 20.04 -0.30 -6.40
CA LYS A 217 20.31 -0.08 -4.98
C LYS A 217 21.28 -1.12 -4.41
N ASN A 218 21.22 -2.36 -4.89
CA ASN A 218 21.99 -3.49 -4.33
C ASN A 218 22.65 -4.36 -5.42
N ASN A 219 22.69 -3.92 -6.67
CA ASN A 219 23.18 -4.68 -7.83
C ASN A 219 22.56 -6.09 -8.00
N ASP A 220 21.47 -6.40 -7.32
CA ASP A 220 20.85 -7.70 -7.29
C ASP A 220 19.65 -7.76 -8.24
N LEU A 221 19.95 -7.94 -9.53
CA LEU A 221 18.96 -8.20 -10.56
C LEU A 221 18.52 -9.68 -10.60
N THR A 222 19.19 -10.57 -9.83
CA THR A 222 18.88 -12.01 -9.79
C THR A 222 17.49 -12.27 -9.19
N LYS A 223 16.96 -11.36 -8.40
CA LYS A 223 15.60 -11.40 -7.84
C LYS A 223 14.50 -11.07 -8.85
N LEU A 224 14.86 -10.65 -10.07
CA LEU A 224 13.89 -10.44 -11.14
C LEU A 224 13.52 -11.77 -11.78
N ASN A 225 12.21 -12.05 -11.84
CA ASN A 225 11.72 -13.27 -12.49
C ASN A 225 11.54 -13.04 -13.99
N LEU A 226 12.56 -13.44 -14.77
CA LEU A 226 12.58 -13.32 -16.22
C LEU A 226 12.14 -14.62 -16.93
N SER A 227 11.89 -15.70 -16.19
CA SER A 227 11.79 -17.06 -16.74
C SER A 227 10.52 -17.38 -17.54
N ASN A 228 9.53 -16.50 -17.58
CA ASN A 228 8.25 -16.73 -18.28
C ASN A 228 7.92 -15.63 -19.31
N LYS A 229 8.94 -15.03 -19.89
CA LYS A 229 8.74 -13.86 -20.76
C LYS A 229 9.54 -14.06 -22.04
N ASN A 230 8.82 -14.22 -23.14
CA ASN A 230 9.40 -14.27 -24.48
C ASN A 230 9.95 -12.90 -24.85
#